data_e7d23be4d64f9ef5df1a2748900eaa9c
#
_entry.id   e7d23be4d64f9ef5df1a2748900eaa9c
#
_cell.length_a   1.000
_cell.length_b   1.000
_cell.length_c   1.000
_cell.angle_alpha   90.00
_cell.angle_beta   90.00
_cell.angle_gamma   90.00
#
_symmetry.space_group_name_H-M   'P 1'
#
loop_
_entity.id
_entity.type
_entity.pdbx_description
1 polymer ?
#
loop_
_entity_poly.entity_id
_entity_poly.type
_entity_poly.pdbx_seq_one_letter_code
_entity_poly.pdbx_strand_id
1 'polypeptide(L)'
;MDEAEDTLLRYLRSGREAVLWKVEGLAEYDARRPLTPTGTSMLGVVTHLAWVDVGYLGACFGRPFPEPEPWDLDDPATDPDADLVADPDQSLEDVLDLYRRAAAWSDETVSALDLDARGTVPWWPEDRRHPTLHTVLVHLTAETHRHAGQLDILREGLDGRIGARADLLNLDVDTDWAAHVARVQAAADRFR
;
A
#
# COMPACT_ATOMS: atom_id res chain seq x y z
N MET A 1 -10.92 5.57 22.06
CA MET A 1 -11.20 5.27 20.64
C MET A 1 -12.68 4.97 20.54
N ASP A 2 -13.39 5.58 19.63
CA ASP A 2 -14.79 5.24 19.39
C ASP A 2 -14.88 4.03 18.41
N GLU A 3 -16.08 3.47 18.24
CA GLU A 3 -16.30 2.30 17.37
C GLU A 3 -15.94 2.57 15.88
N ALA A 4 -16.12 3.81 15.42
CA ALA A 4 -15.81 4.20 14.05
C ALA A 4 -14.30 4.26 13.82
N GLU A 5 -13.56 4.83 14.76
CA GLU A 5 -12.09 4.90 14.73
C GLU A 5 -11.46 3.51 14.76
N ASP A 6 -11.91 2.64 15.68
CA ASP A 6 -11.46 1.25 15.75
C ASP A 6 -11.71 0.49 14.44
N THR A 7 -12.86 0.74 13.83
CA THR A 7 -13.21 0.10 12.56
C THR A 7 -12.30 0.57 11.43
N LEU A 8 -12.07 1.87 11.29
CA LEU A 8 -11.21 2.44 10.24
C LEU A 8 -9.76 1.95 10.38
N LEU A 9 -9.21 2.00 11.60
CA LEU A 9 -7.86 1.50 11.87
C LEU A 9 -7.72 0.00 11.61
N ARG A 10 -8.71 -0.80 11.99
CA ARG A 10 -8.70 -2.25 11.73
C ARG A 10 -8.63 -2.56 10.23
N TYR A 11 -9.39 -1.85 9.39
CA TYR A 11 -9.33 -2.04 7.94
C TYR A 11 -8.01 -1.56 7.35
N LEU A 12 -7.50 -0.41 7.77
CA LEU A 12 -6.21 0.09 7.30
C LEU A 12 -5.07 -0.86 7.68
N ARG A 13 -5.01 -1.31 8.93
CA ARG A 13 -4.02 -2.29 9.41
C ARG A 13 -4.11 -3.61 8.65
N SER A 14 -5.32 -4.10 8.38
CA SER A 14 -5.51 -5.32 7.59
C SER A 14 -4.93 -5.19 6.17
N GLY A 15 -5.08 -4.02 5.53
CA GLY A 15 -4.46 -3.75 4.24
C GLY A 15 -2.93 -3.71 4.31
N ARG A 16 -2.37 -3.07 5.34
CA ARG A 16 -0.91 -3.01 5.58
C ARG A 16 -0.31 -4.39 5.83
N GLU A 17 -0.98 -5.23 6.62
CA GLU A 17 -0.59 -6.62 6.84
C GLU A 17 -0.58 -7.43 5.54
N ALA A 18 -1.58 -7.25 4.68
CA ALA A 18 -1.64 -7.89 3.38
C ALA A 18 -0.45 -7.47 2.50
N VAL A 19 -0.13 -6.17 2.44
CA VAL A 19 1.02 -5.64 1.70
C VAL A 19 2.33 -6.28 2.17
N LEU A 20 2.60 -6.29 3.47
CA LEU A 20 3.81 -6.89 4.05
C LEU A 20 3.90 -8.40 3.72
N TRP A 21 2.81 -9.13 3.90
CA TRP A 21 2.76 -10.56 3.64
C TRP A 21 3.03 -10.91 2.17
N LYS A 22 2.60 -10.04 1.22
CA LYS A 22 2.83 -10.25 -0.21
C LYS A 22 4.28 -10.12 -0.62
N VAL A 23 5.09 -9.41 0.13
CA VAL A 23 6.52 -9.23 -0.16
C VAL A 23 7.39 -10.18 0.65
N GLU A 24 6.86 -10.71 1.75
CA GLU A 24 7.57 -11.63 2.64
C GLU A 24 8.10 -12.86 1.89
N GLY A 25 9.39 -13.17 2.14
CA GLY A 25 10.08 -14.34 1.58
C GLY A 25 10.43 -14.25 0.09
N LEU A 26 10.27 -13.09 -0.55
CA LEU A 26 10.79 -12.87 -1.90
C LEU A 26 12.32 -12.71 -1.86
N ALA A 27 12.97 -13.14 -2.93
CA ALA A 27 14.35 -12.76 -3.20
C ALA A 27 14.44 -11.27 -3.56
N GLU A 28 15.54 -10.62 -3.20
CA GLU A 28 15.78 -9.20 -3.46
C GLU A 28 15.51 -8.80 -4.91
N TYR A 29 16.00 -9.59 -5.88
CA TYR A 29 15.80 -9.36 -7.30
C TYR A 29 14.32 -9.40 -7.70
N ASP A 30 13.56 -10.39 -7.22
CA ASP A 30 12.14 -10.55 -7.57
C ASP A 30 11.27 -9.47 -6.93
N ALA A 31 11.65 -8.97 -5.77
CA ALA A 31 10.98 -7.85 -5.13
C ALA A 31 11.17 -6.52 -5.89
N ARG A 32 12.32 -6.32 -6.55
CA ARG A 32 12.72 -5.05 -7.18
C ARG A 32 12.47 -4.97 -8.67
N ARG A 33 12.56 -6.11 -9.39
CA ARG A 33 12.44 -6.06 -10.86
C ARG A 33 11.06 -5.59 -11.31
N PRO A 34 10.97 -4.90 -12.46
CA PRO A 34 9.67 -4.51 -13.03
C PRO A 34 8.86 -5.75 -13.41
N LEU A 35 7.60 -5.78 -12.99
CA LEU A 35 6.65 -6.88 -13.21
C LEU A 35 5.54 -6.49 -14.20
N THR A 36 5.47 -5.22 -14.59
CA THR A 36 4.51 -4.68 -15.55
C THR A 36 5.22 -3.85 -16.62
N PRO A 37 4.58 -3.58 -17.77
CA PRO A 37 5.14 -2.69 -18.79
C PRO A 37 5.40 -1.25 -18.31
N THR A 38 4.73 -0.82 -17.24
CA THR A 38 4.92 0.51 -16.63
C THR A 38 5.96 0.53 -15.50
N GLY A 39 6.61 -0.61 -15.23
CA GLY A 39 7.71 -0.67 -14.27
C GLY A 39 7.29 -0.98 -12.83
N THR A 40 6.02 -1.27 -12.56
CA THR A 40 5.57 -1.61 -11.20
C THR A 40 6.37 -2.78 -10.63
N SER A 41 6.99 -2.59 -9.47
CA SER A 41 7.70 -3.61 -8.70
C SER A 41 7.02 -3.82 -7.34
N MET A 42 7.25 -4.99 -6.74
CA MET A 42 6.69 -5.29 -5.41
C MET A 42 7.21 -4.31 -4.36
N LEU A 43 8.53 -4.07 -4.37
CA LEU A 43 9.17 -3.22 -3.37
C LEU A 43 8.91 -1.73 -3.59
N GLY A 44 8.78 -1.29 -4.85
CA GLY A 44 8.37 0.09 -5.18
C GLY A 44 7.00 0.43 -4.62
N VAL A 45 6.03 -0.50 -4.70
CA VAL A 45 4.71 -0.30 -4.08
C VAL A 45 4.80 -0.17 -2.55
N VAL A 46 5.66 -0.95 -1.89
CA VAL A 46 5.86 -0.83 -0.42
C VAL A 46 6.50 0.50 -0.07
N THR A 47 7.51 0.95 -0.83
CA THR A 47 8.16 2.26 -0.66
C THR A 47 7.14 3.39 -0.77
N HIS A 48 6.35 3.38 -1.83
CA HIS A 48 5.26 4.33 -2.04
C HIS A 48 4.31 4.38 -0.84
N LEU A 49 3.80 3.24 -0.40
CA LEU A 49 2.84 3.18 0.71
C LEU A 49 3.45 3.63 2.04
N ALA A 50 4.75 3.43 2.28
CA ALA A 50 5.42 3.93 3.48
C ALA A 50 5.36 5.47 3.54
N TRP A 51 5.69 6.13 2.43
CA TRP A 51 5.72 7.60 2.36
C TRP A 51 4.32 8.21 2.27
N VAL A 52 3.39 7.54 1.57
CA VAL A 52 1.97 7.91 1.56
C VAL A 52 1.40 7.91 2.99
N ASP A 53 1.71 6.90 3.79
CA ASP A 53 1.25 6.80 5.18
C ASP A 53 1.72 7.99 6.02
N VAL A 54 3.03 8.30 6.03
CA VAL A 54 3.57 9.40 6.85
C VAL A 54 3.25 10.77 6.29
N GLY A 55 3.09 10.90 4.99
CA GLY A 55 2.64 12.13 4.35
C GLY A 55 1.23 12.50 4.78
N TYR A 56 0.30 11.59 4.59
CA TYR A 56 -1.11 11.83 4.89
C TYR A 56 -1.45 11.82 6.38
N LEU A 57 -1.01 10.81 7.15
CA LEU A 57 -1.33 10.68 8.59
C LEU A 57 -0.25 11.32 9.48
N GLY A 58 0.83 11.82 8.91
CA GLY A 58 1.87 12.55 9.64
C GLY A 58 1.88 14.02 9.27
N ALA A 59 2.57 14.38 8.19
CA ALA A 59 2.82 15.76 7.79
C ALA A 59 1.55 16.59 7.61
N CYS A 60 0.50 16.03 7.00
CA CYS A 60 -0.78 16.71 6.78
C CYS A 60 -1.50 17.10 8.08
N PHE A 61 -1.16 16.48 9.21
CA PHE A 61 -1.69 16.80 10.54
C PHE A 61 -0.65 17.45 11.46
N GLY A 62 0.43 18.00 10.90
CA GLY A 62 1.48 18.70 11.65
C GLY A 62 2.34 17.77 12.52
N ARG A 63 2.40 16.51 12.20
CA ARG A 63 3.19 15.47 12.87
C ARG A 63 4.17 14.81 11.86
N PRO A 64 5.17 15.55 11.36
CA PRO A 64 6.08 15.02 10.35
C PRO A 64 6.83 13.79 10.88
N PHE A 65 7.09 12.84 10.00
CA PHE A 65 7.90 11.67 10.31
C PHE A 65 9.34 12.11 10.64
N PRO A 66 10.04 11.45 11.59
CA PRO A 66 11.38 11.85 11.98
C PRO A 66 12.45 11.74 10.89
N GLU A 67 12.23 10.87 9.91
CA GLU A 67 13.13 10.72 8.77
C GLU A 67 12.63 11.56 7.60
N PRO A 68 13.51 12.31 6.93
CA PRO A 68 13.12 13.07 5.74
C PRO A 68 12.82 12.15 4.57
N GLU A 69 11.89 12.56 3.73
CA GLU A 69 11.70 11.92 2.41
C GLU A 69 13.01 12.02 1.61
N PRO A 70 13.40 10.95 0.90
CA PRO A 70 14.67 10.94 0.15
C PRO A 70 14.63 11.76 -1.14
N TRP A 71 13.49 12.30 -1.51
CA TRP A 71 13.28 13.17 -2.68
C TRP A 71 12.62 14.49 -2.28
N ASP A 72 12.85 15.51 -3.09
CA ASP A 72 12.20 16.82 -2.96
C ASP A 72 11.18 16.96 -4.11
N LEU A 73 9.89 16.78 -3.81
CA LEU A 73 8.81 16.90 -4.80
C LEU A 73 8.58 18.35 -5.27
N ASP A 74 9.12 19.35 -4.57
CA ASP A 74 9.10 20.75 -4.99
C ASP A 74 10.21 21.05 -6.00
N ASP A 75 11.23 20.19 -6.14
CA ASP A 75 12.25 20.31 -7.18
C ASP A 75 11.69 19.77 -8.52
N PRO A 76 11.55 20.63 -9.54
CA PRO A 76 11.06 20.20 -10.86
C PRO A 76 11.95 19.18 -11.57
N ALA A 77 13.17 18.91 -11.06
CA ALA A 77 14.07 17.87 -11.55
C ALA A 77 13.79 16.50 -10.90
N THR A 78 13.03 16.45 -9.81
CA THR A 78 12.65 15.19 -9.17
C THR A 78 11.67 14.42 -10.07
N ASP A 79 11.95 13.12 -10.26
CA ASP A 79 11.02 12.22 -10.95
C ASP A 79 9.69 12.17 -10.17
N PRO A 80 8.55 12.48 -10.78
CA PRO A 80 7.25 12.44 -10.11
C PRO A 80 6.88 11.05 -9.58
N ASP A 81 7.51 9.98 -10.09
CA ASP A 81 7.33 8.60 -9.70
C ASP A 81 8.50 8.06 -8.83
N ALA A 82 9.34 8.96 -8.26
CA ALA A 82 10.50 8.58 -7.45
C ALA A 82 10.14 7.66 -6.27
N ASP A 83 8.97 7.85 -5.68
CA ASP A 83 8.43 7.06 -4.57
C ASP A 83 8.05 5.62 -4.96
N LEU A 84 7.93 5.33 -6.26
CA LEU A 84 7.69 3.97 -6.79
C LEU A 84 8.99 3.19 -7.05
N VAL A 85 10.14 3.78 -6.77
CA VAL A 85 11.44 3.13 -6.93
C VAL A 85 12.11 2.99 -5.57
N ALA A 86 12.25 1.75 -5.09
CA ALA A 86 12.98 1.49 -3.86
C ALA A 86 14.47 1.83 -4.02
N ASP A 87 15.04 2.55 -3.05
CA ASP A 87 16.44 2.95 -3.03
C ASP A 87 17.36 1.72 -3.22
N PRO A 88 18.28 1.73 -4.19
CA PRO A 88 19.17 0.61 -4.43
C PRO A 88 20.14 0.34 -3.27
N ASP A 89 20.40 1.31 -2.41
CA ASP A 89 21.27 1.20 -1.24
C ASP A 89 20.56 0.64 0.02
N GLN A 90 19.22 0.54 -0.01
CA GLN A 90 18.42 -0.09 1.04
C GLN A 90 18.14 -1.55 0.68
N SER A 91 18.25 -2.48 1.64
CA SER A 91 17.80 -3.86 1.45
C SER A 91 16.27 -3.96 1.44
N LEU A 92 15.74 -5.09 0.97
CA LEU A 92 14.30 -5.41 1.10
C LEU A 92 13.84 -5.29 2.56
N GLU A 93 14.61 -5.78 3.53
CA GLU A 93 14.21 -5.71 4.94
C GLU A 93 14.23 -4.26 5.47
N ASP A 94 15.16 -3.40 5.00
CA ASP A 94 15.16 -1.98 5.38
C ASP A 94 13.89 -1.28 4.90
N VAL A 95 13.42 -1.58 3.70
CA VAL A 95 12.15 -1.01 3.17
C VAL A 95 10.93 -1.55 3.91
N LEU A 96 10.91 -2.85 4.25
CA LEU A 96 9.82 -3.41 5.06
C LEU A 96 9.81 -2.82 6.47
N ASP A 97 10.99 -2.57 7.06
CA ASP A 97 11.11 -1.92 8.36
C ASP A 97 10.66 -0.45 8.29
N LEU A 98 11.04 0.29 7.25
CA LEU A 98 10.53 1.64 7.01
C LEU A 98 8.99 1.64 6.98
N TYR A 99 8.37 0.72 6.24
CA TYR A 99 6.91 0.64 6.18
C TYR A 99 6.27 0.34 7.53
N ARG A 100 6.85 -0.57 8.33
CA ARG A 100 6.38 -0.87 9.69
C ARG A 100 6.47 0.36 10.60
N ARG A 101 7.58 1.11 10.53
CA ARG A 101 7.78 2.35 11.32
C ARG A 101 6.83 3.46 10.87
N ALA A 102 6.63 3.64 9.57
CA ALA A 102 5.66 4.57 9.00
C ALA A 102 4.23 4.27 9.48
N ALA A 103 3.83 3.00 9.43
CA ALA A 103 2.53 2.55 9.91
C ALA A 103 2.34 2.81 11.42
N ALA A 104 3.36 2.52 12.24
CA ALA A 104 3.32 2.80 13.68
C ALA A 104 3.19 4.30 13.97
N TRP A 105 3.95 5.14 13.26
CA TRP A 105 3.86 6.61 13.38
C TRP A 105 2.48 7.15 13.01
N SER A 106 1.91 6.62 11.94
CA SER A 106 0.56 6.96 11.48
C SER A 106 -0.50 6.54 12.49
N ASP A 107 -0.38 5.37 13.09
CA ASP A 107 -1.27 4.89 14.14
C ASP A 107 -1.21 5.77 15.40
N GLU A 108 -0.02 6.27 15.78
CA GLU A 108 0.14 7.25 16.86
C GLU A 108 -0.58 8.57 16.57
N THR A 109 -0.55 9.04 15.32
CA THR A 109 -1.28 10.24 14.91
C THR A 109 -2.78 10.06 15.05
N VAL A 110 -3.31 8.92 14.58
CA VAL A 110 -4.74 8.61 14.72
C VAL A 110 -5.16 8.55 16.19
N SER A 111 -4.34 7.91 17.03
CA SER A 111 -4.63 7.80 18.47
C SER A 111 -4.55 9.13 19.22
N ALA A 112 -3.89 10.14 18.68
CA ALA A 112 -3.68 11.44 19.31
C ALA A 112 -4.72 12.50 18.90
N LEU A 113 -5.53 12.23 17.89
CA LEU A 113 -6.45 13.20 17.29
C LEU A 113 -7.86 12.65 17.22
N ASP A 114 -8.87 13.53 17.29
CA ASP A 114 -10.25 13.17 17.04
C ASP A 114 -10.51 13.00 15.52
N LEU A 115 -11.49 12.17 15.14
CA LEU A 115 -11.82 11.91 13.73
C LEU A 115 -12.24 13.16 12.94
N ASP A 116 -12.72 14.20 13.58
CA ASP A 116 -13.10 15.49 13.00
C ASP A 116 -11.93 16.50 12.95
N ALA A 117 -10.75 16.16 13.50
CA ALA A 117 -9.54 16.98 13.39
C ALA A 117 -9.24 17.29 11.91
N ARG A 118 -8.90 18.57 11.66
CA ARG A 118 -8.61 19.03 10.29
C ARG A 118 -7.12 18.95 9.99
N GLY A 119 -6.80 18.33 8.86
CA GLY A 119 -5.46 18.36 8.27
C GLY A 119 -5.39 19.34 7.09
N THR A 120 -4.20 19.43 6.49
CA THR A 120 -3.99 20.14 5.22
C THR A 120 -3.24 19.22 4.27
N VAL A 121 -3.85 18.92 3.12
CA VAL A 121 -3.25 18.12 2.03
C VAL A 121 -2.90 19.06 0.88
N PRO A 122 -1.66 19.55 0.76
CA PRO A 122 -1.29 20.63 -0.16
C PRO A 122 -1.55 20.31 -1.64
N TRP A 123 -1.45 19.04 -2.03
CA TRP A 123 -1.63 18.55 -3.40
C TRP A 123 -3.08 18.24 -3.78
N TRP A 124 -4.04 18.35 -2.83
CA TRP A 124 -5.45 18.21 -3.16
C TRP A 124 -6.03 19.52 -3.70
N PRO A 125 -7.11 19.45 -4.54
CA PRO A 125 -7.85 20.64 -4.97
C PRO A 125 -8.27 21.51 -3.78
N GLU A 126 -8.29 22.83 -3.98
CA GLU A 126 -8.53 23.85 -2.94
C GLU A 126 -9.80 23.58 -2.11
N ASP A 127 -10.88 23.18 -2.79
CA ASP A 127 -12.18 22.88 -2.17
C ASP A 127 -12.15 21.63 -1.24
N ARG A 128 -11.13 20.78 -1.35
CA ARG A 128 -10.95 19.56 -0.56
C ARG A 128 -9.64 19.51 0.23
N ARG A 129 -8.85 20.58 0.17
CA ARG A 129 -7.49 20.66 0.77
C ARG A 129 -7.46 20.48 2.28
N HIS A 130 -8.57 20.74 2.98
CA HIS A 130 -8.66 20.64 4.42
C HIS A 130 -9.61 19.52 4.88
N PRO A 131 -9.27 18.23 4.63
CA PRO A 131 -10.08 17.11 5.04
C PRO A 131 -10.07 16.90 6.55
N THR A 132 -11.03 16.11 7.04
CA THR A 132 -10.97 15.54 8.38
C THR A 132 -10.06 14.32 8.42
N LEU A 133 -9.59 13.94 9.61
CA LEU A 133 -8.87 12.68 9.84
C LEU A 133 -9.69 11.48 9.35
N HIS A 134 -10.99 11.46 9.62
CA HIS A 134 -11.90 10.44 9.08
C HIS A 134 -11.79 10.32 7.55
N THR A 135 -11.82 11.45 6.83
CA THR A 135 -11.71 11.46 5.36
C THR A 135 -10.37 10.89 4.90
N VAL A 136 -9.27 11.25 5.56
CA VAL A 136 -7.93 10.75 5.22
C VAL A 136 -7.82 9.26 5.52
N LEU A 137 -8.35 8.78 6.64
CA LEU A 137 -8.37 7.34 6.96
C LEU A 137 -9.14 6.51 5.92
N VAL A 138 -10.29 7.01 5.45
CA VAL A 138 -11.04 6.35 4.37
C VAL A 138 -10.21 6.33 3.07
N HIS A 139 -9.58 7.46 2.74
CA HIS A 139 -8.72 7.57 1.56
C HIS A 139 -7.56 6.58 1.61
N LEU A 140 -6.81 6.55 2.72
CA LEU A 140 -5.66 5.65 2.87
C LEU A 140 -6.07 4.17 2.94
N THR A 141 -7.21 3.87 3.56
CA THR A 141 -7.74 2.50 3.53
C THR A 141 -8.00 2.06 2.08
N ALA A 142 -8.64 2.90 1.27
CA ALA A 142 -8.91 2.60 -0.12
C ALA A 142 -7.60 2.46 -0.94
N GLU A 143 -6.64 3.35 -0.73
CA GLU A 143 -5.33 3.36 -1.40
C GLU A 143 -4.51 2.12 -1.05
N THR A 144 -4.37 1.81 0.24
CA THR A 144 -3.64 0.63 0.71
C THR A 144 -4.24 -0.66 0.17
N HIS A 145 -5.57 -0.82 0.20
CA HIS A 145 -6.23 -2.01 -0.33
C HIS A 145 -6.15 -2.10 -1.86
N ARG A 146 -6.17 -0.98 -2.58
CA ARG A 146 -5.93 -0.96 -4.02
C ARG A 146 -4.55 -1.53 -4.35
N HIS A 147 -3.52 -1.06 -3.65
CA HIS A 147 -2.15 -1.52 -3.84
C HIS A 147 -1.95 -2.96 -3.36
N ALA A 148 -2.58 -3.37 -2.26
CA ALA A 148 -2.58 -4.77 -1.83
C ALA A 148 -3.13 -5.69 -2.93
N GLY A 149 -4.23 -5.32 -3.60
CA GLY A 149 -4.77 -6.06 -4.73
C GLY A 149 -3.85 -6.10 -5.96
N GLN A 150 -3.05 -5.07 -6.22
CA GLN A 150 -2.01 -5.09 -7.24
C GLN A 150 -0.92 -6.11 -6.88
N LEU A 151 -0.43 -6.07 -5.63
CA LEU A 151 0.55 -7.02 -5.12
C LEU A 151 0.02 -8.47 -5.13
N ASP A 152 -1.28 -8.69 -4.93
CA ASP A 152 -1.91 -10.01 -5.04
C ASP A 152 -1.66 -10.64 -6.41
N ILE A 153 -1.98 -9.91 -7.48
CA ILE A 153 -1.83 -10.39 -8.85
C ILE A 153 -0.36 -10.55 -9.25
N LEU A 154 0.49 -9.60 -8.82
CA LEU A 154 1.93 -9.69 -9.09
C LEU A 154 2.57 -10.88 -8.38
N ARG A 155 2.21 -11.13 -7.12
CA ARG A 155 2.72 -12.26 -6.33
C ARG A 155 2.28 -13.60 -6.88
N GLU A 156 1.02 -13.73 -7.27
CA GLU A 156 0.51 -14.93 -7.93
C GLU A 156 1.28 -15.22 -9.22
N GLY A 157 1.58 -14.18 -10.02
CA GLY A 157 2.37 -14.31 -11.23
C GLY A 157 3.85 -14.67 -11.01
N LEU A 158 4.42 -14.36 -9.84
CA LEU A 158 5.82 -14.65 -9.49
C LEU A 158 6.03 -16.10 -9.03
N ASP A 159 5.25 -16.54 -8.05
CA ASP A 159 5.47 -17.81 -7.37
C ASP A 159 4.19 -18.59 -7.03
N GLY A 160 3.04 -18.10 -7.50
CA GLY A 160 1.74 -18.74 -7.28
C GLY A 160 1.14 -18.51 -5.90
N ARG A 161 1.71 -17.64 -5.06
CA ARG A 161 1.15 -17.34 -3.73
C ARG A 161 -0.12 -16.51 -3.86
N ILE A 162 -1.23 -17.05 -3.38
CA ILE A 162 -2.57 -16.45 -3.40
C ILE A 162 -3.06 -16.11 -1.99
N GLY A 163 -4.13 -15.31 -1.89
CA GLY A 163 -4.77 -14.94 -0.63
C GLY A 163 -4.29 -13.59 -0.09
N ALA A 164 -5.06 -13.00 0.82
CA ALA A 164 -4.72 -11.71 1.44
C ALA A 164 -3.65 -11.84 2.55
N ARG A 165 -3.64 -12.97 3.27
CA ARG A 165 -2.69 -13.32 4.33
C ARG A 165 -2.61 -14.83 4.46
N ALA A 166 -1.64 -15.33 5.24
CA ALA A 166 -1.45 -16.76 5.46
C ALA A 166 -2.69 -17.47 6.06
N ASP A 167 -3.42 -16.76 6.93
CA ASP A 167 -4.66 -17.22 7.58
C ASP A 167 -5.94 -16.82 6.84
N LEU A 168 -5.84 -16.08 5.75
CA LEU A 168 -6.98 -15.55 4.99
C LEU A 168 -6.73 -15.69 3.48
N LEU A 169 -6.83 -16.89 2.99
CA LEU A 169 -6.60 -17.19 1.57
C LEU A 169 -7.72 -16.64 0.66
N ASN A 170 -8.95 -16.51 1.18
CA ASN A 170 -10.15 -16.10 0.43
C ASN A 170 -10.49 -17.00 -0.79
N LEU A 171 -9.80 -18.12 -0.93
CA LEU A 171 -9.93 -19.07 -2.01
C LEU A 171 -9.98 -20.49 -1.42
N ASP A 172 -10.74 -21.36 -2.06
CA ASP A 172 -10.82 -22.76 -1.66
C ASP A 172 -9.54 -23.48 -2.13
N VAL A 173 -8.77 -24.00 -1.17
CA VAL A 173 -7.48 -24.70 -1.43
C VAL A 173 -7.67 -26.02 -2.17
N ASP A 174 -8.88 -26.62 -2.13
CA ASP A 174 -9.21 -27.87 -2.81
C ASP A 174 -9.73 -27.65 -4.23
N THR A 175 -9.75 -26.41 -4.71
CA THR A 175 -10.21 -26.07 -6.05
C THR A 175 -9.30 -26.69 -7.12
N ASP A 176 -9.90 -27.41 -8.08
CA ASP A 176 -9.22 -27.79 -9.32
C ASP A 176 -9.02 -26.54 -10.21
N TRP A 177 -7.88 -25.87 -9.99
CA TRP A 177 -7.52 -24.65 -10.71
C TRP A 177 -7.40 -24.85 -12.21
N ALA A 178 -6.97 -26.02 -12.69
CA ALA A 178 -6.88 -26.32 -14.12
C ALA A 178 -8.28 -26.36 -14.76
N ALA A 179 -9.23 -27.02 -14.11
CA ALA A 179 -10.63 -27.05 -14.55
C ALA A 179 -11.27 -25.65 -14.46
N HIS A 180 -10.95 -24.87 -13.42
CA HIS A 180 -11.43 -23.48 -13.28
C HIS A 180 -10.93 -22.60 -14.43
N VAL A 181 -9.62 -22.60 -14.70
CA VAL A 181 -9.00 -21.84 -15.80
C VAL A 181 -9.59 -22.24 -17.15
N ALA A 182 -9.80 -23.54 -17.39
CA ALA A 182 -10.43 -24.03 -18.62
C ALA A 182 -11.86 -23.48 -18.80
N ARG A 183 -12.66 -23.40 -17.72
CA ARG A 183 -14.01 -22.79 -17.77
C ARG A 183 -13.96 -21.30 -18.10
N VAL A 184 -13.04 -20.57 -17.48
CA VAL A 184 -12.86 -19.12 -17.75
C VAL A 184 -12.43 -18.91 -19.21
N GLN A 185 -11.48 -19.71 -19.70
CA GLN A 185 -11.01 -19.63 -21.08
C GLN A 185 -12.15 -19.93 -22.07
N ALA A 186 -12.91 -21.02 -21.84
CA ALA A 186 -14.03 -21.37 -22.69
C ALA A 186 -15.13 -20.27 -22.74
N ALA A 187 -15.33 -19.56 -21.64
CA ALA A 187 -16.24 -18.43 -21.61
C ALA A 187 -15.73 -17.26 -22.48
N ALA A 188 -14.44 -16.97 -22.42
CA ALA A 188 -13.79 -15.91 -23.22
C ALA A 188 -13.80 -16.25 -24.72
N ASP A 189 -13.57 -17.50 -25.09
CA ASP A 189 -13.51 -17.95 -26.50
C ASP A 189 -14.83 -17.77 -27.27
N ARG A 190 -15.94 -17.60 -26.56
CA ARG A 190 -17.24 -17.28 -27.18
C ARG A 190 -17.30 -15.89 -27.82
N PHE A 191 -16.33 -15.03 -27.56
CA PHE A 191 -16.25 -13.65 -28.03
C PHE A 191 -15.09 -13.40 -29.02
N ARG A 192 -14.49 -14.47 -29.52
CA ARG A 192 -13.46 -14.41 -30.58
C ARG A 192 -14.06 -14.25 -31.97
#